data_78ce319869859ccd1aa4dbde5b2ad8ac
#
_entry.id   78ce319869859ccd1aa4dbde5b2ad8ac
#
_cell.length_a   1.000
_cell.length_b   1.000
_cell.length_c   1.000
_cell.angle_alpha   90.00
_cell.angle_beta   90.00
_cell.angle_gamma   90.00
#
_symmetry.space_group_name_H-M   'P 1'
#
loop_
_entity.id
_entity.type
_entity.pdbx_description
1 polymer ?
#
loop_
_entity_poly.entity_id
_entity_poly.type
_entity_poly.pdbx_seq_one_letter_code
_entity_poly.pdbx_strand_id
1 'polypeptide(L)'
;MEHLTPAAKAGMAHLGVCFASTGASPVILRTVQRHTPFRQTSARRKIPRTDLPVENAEQIAVLLQKQWRLYHVTPLYRFSYTMLKKYSNELSVFIATEKKKGVAIEVGIELASKAKFSMLAGLRATENDPEAVFIQITAKTPVHQAVDEKVVWSGWMCCVDGDLGFLESLPMEFICLPLLFANGPETVTTMVGEWLQKTFDCYISAFPISSENLTWMAAMWANCFSDSVHRVMELEWSVPPVQLTISLSIHPEDAKALWDSIHGDEDEITIEEVELFMSSLHSHFYRHFGVRLAATQLIKVSTAVASAHCDGKLKLFNSKHIDHVLPFLTELAFHQIQYQPRLCNSMD
;
A
#
# COMPACT_ATOMS: atom_id res chain seq x y z
N MET A 1 47.83 -31.19 -31.98
CA MET A 1 46.89 -30.15 -32.45
C MET A 1 45.50 -30.61 -32.09
N GLU A 2 45.04 -30.29 -30.91
CA GLU A 2 43.71 -30.64 -30.43
C GLU A 2 42.91 -29.37 -30.23
N HIS A 3 41.79 -29.26 -30.93
CA HIS A 3 40.86 -28.17 -30.85
C HIS A 3 39.94 -28.38 -29.63
N LEU A 4 40.11 -27.56 -28.61
CA LEU A 4 39.20 -27.44 -27.51
C LEU A 4 38.07 -26.43 -27.86
N THR A 5 36.85 -26.93 -27.92
CA THR A 5 35.62 -26.12 -28.01
C THR A 5 35.37 -25.33 -26.76
N PRO A 6 34.86 -24.08 -26.82
CA PRO A 6 34.56 -23.29 -25.65
C PRO A 6 33.28 -23.75 -24.98
N ALA A 7 33.37 -24.03 -23.69
CA ALA A 7 32.27 -24.32 -22.80
C ALA A 7 31.27 -23.13 -22.71
N ALA A 8 30.01 -23.46 -22.76
CA ALA A 8 28.90 -22.54 -22.55
C ALA A 8 29.04 -21.84 -21.18
N LYS A 9 29.11 -20.52 -21.18
CA LYS A 9 28.94 -19.69 -19.98
C LYS A 9 27.49 -19.80 -19.54
N ALA A 10 27.22 -20.61 -18.54
CA ALA A 10 25.99 -20.52 -17.76
C ALA A 10 25.99 -19.16 -17.06
N GLY A 11 24.98 -18.34 -17.32
CA GLY A 11 24.78 -17.06 -16.66
C GLY A 11 24.57 -17.30 -15.16
N MET A 12 25.50 -16.85 -14.33
CA MET A 12 25.31 -16.81 -12.89
C MET A 12 24.32 -15.69 -12.58
N ALA A 13 23.13 -16.05 -12.14
CA ALA A 13 22.21 -15.11 -11.52
C ALA A 13 22.91 -14.45 -10.32
N HIS A 14 22.97 -13.11 -10.33
CA HIS A 14 23.51 -12.35 -9.19
C HIS A 14 22.50 -12.39 -8.05
N LEU A 15 22.64 -13.35 -7.16
CA LEU A 15 21.96 -13.39 -5.87
C LEU A 15 22.76 -12.55 -4.88
N GLY A 16 22.29 -11.33 -4.63
CA GLY A 16 22.86 -10.47 -3.59
C GLY A 16 22.14 -10.68 -2.26
N VAL A 17 22.83 -11.09 -1.21
CA VAL A 17 22.31 -11.15 0.15
C VAL A 17 22.97 -10.04 0.96
N CYS A 18 22.16 -9.12 1.49
CA CYS A 18 22.61 -8.07 2.38
C CYS A 18 22.10 -8.33 3.81
N PHE A 19 23.02 -8.34 4.77
CA PHE A 19 22.69 -8.34 6.20
C PHE A 19 22.82 -6.91 6.73
N ALA A 20 21.70 -6.29 7.08
CA ALA A 20 21.67 -4.97 7.67
C ALA A 20 21.32 -5.06 9.16
N SER A 21 22.23 -4.55 10.01
CA SER A 21 21.99 -4.36 11.44
C SER A 21 21.56 -2.91 11.66
N THR A 22 20.29 -2.69 12.00
CA THR A 22 19.79 -1.35 12.36
C THR A 22 19.92 -1.14 13.85
N GLY A 23 20.88 -0.31 14.26
CA GLY A 23 21.00 0.17 15.63
C GLY A 23 19.94 1.24 15.92
N ALA A 24 18.87 0.88 16.60
CA ALA A 24 17.91 1.83 17.16
C ALA A 24 17.58 1.43 18.60
N SER A 25 17.57 2.38 19.51
CA SER A 25 17.27 2.23 20.92
C SER A 25 15.85 1.70 21.15
N PRO A 26 15.61 0.88 22.19
CA PRO A 26 14.34 0.20 22.37
C PRO A 26 13.27 1.13 22.93
N VAL A 27 12.26 1.44 22.14
CA VAL A 27 10.96 1.88 22.67
C VAL A 27 10.12 0.64 22.88
N ILE A 28 9.89 0.30 24.14
CA ILE A 28 9.08 -0.83 24.59
C ILE A 28 7.62 -0.50 24.30
N LEU A 29 7.07 -1.00 23.21
CA LEU A 29 5.63 -1.11 23.00
C LEU A 29 5.22 -2.58 23.25
N ARG A 30 4.84 -2.88 24.50
CA ARG A 30 4.12 -4.09 24.84
C ARG A 30 2.68 -3.98 24.33
N THR A 31 2.42 -4.50 23.15
CA THR A 31 1.07 -4.92 22.77
C THR A 31 1.16 -6.38 22.35
N VAL A 32 0.85 -7.26 23.29
CA VAL A 32 0.63 -8.69 22.99
C VAL A 32 -0.74 -8.79 22.33
N GLN A 33 -0.79 -8.60 21.02
CA GLN A 33 -1.95 -9.04 20.23
C GLN A 33 -1.83 -10.56 20.08
N ARG A 34 -2.73 -11.28 20.72
CA ARG A 34 -3.02 -12.68 20.40
C ARG A 34 -3.60 -12.68 18.98
N HIS A 35 -2.78 -13.01 18.00
CA HIS A 35 -3.25 -13.31 16.66
C HIS A 35 -4.07 -14.60 16.72
N THR A 36 -5.38 -14.48 16.68
CA THR A 36 -6.22 -15.57 16.19
C THR A 36 -5.88 -15.78 14.72
N PRO A 37 -5.66 -17.02 14.25
CA PRO A 37 -5.35 -17.25 12.84
C PRO A 37 -6.50 -16.70 11.98
N PHE A 38 -6.17 -15.75 11.12
CA PHE A 38 -7.08 -15.14 10.16
C PHE A 38 -7.52 -16.24 9.20
N ARG A 39 -8.76 -16.67 9.29
CA ARG A 39 -9.33 -17.65 8.37
C ARG A 39 -9.51 -16.96 7.03
N GLN A 40 -8.63 -17.23 6.08
CA GLN A 40 -8.74 -16.75 4.70
C GLN A 40 -10.08 -17.20 4.13
N THR A 41 -10.91 -16.25 3.72
CA THR A 41 -12.26 -16.53 3.21
C THR A 41 -12.28 -16.90 1.74
N SER A 42 -11.19 -16.72 1.00
CA SER A 42 -11.09 -17.25 -0.37
C SER A 42 -9.79 -18.01 -0.60
N ALA A 43 -9.91 -19.31 -0.91
CA ALA A 43 -8.78 -20.16 -1.31
C ALA A 43 -8.32 -19.87 -2.76
N ARG A 44 -9.03 -19.01 -3.48
CA ARG A 44 -8.76 -18.66 -4.88
C ARG A 44 -8.98 -17.17 -5.12
N ARG A 45 -8.14 -16.57 -5.96
CA ARG A 45 -8.21 -15.15 -6.34
C ARG A 45 -8.07 -15.02 -7.85
N LYS A 46 -8.91 -14.17 -8.46
CA LYS A 46 -8.81 -13.84 -9.88
C LYS A 46 -7.60 -12.96 -10.14
N ILE A 47 -6.93 -13.20 -11.26
CA ILE A 47 -5.91 -12.30 -11.77
C ILE A 47 -6.65 -11.07 -12.32
N PRO A 48 -6.39 -9.84 -11.83
CA PRO A 48 -7.00 -8.65 -12.39
C PRO A 48 -6.65 -8.51 -13.87
N ARG A 49 -7.66 -8.47 -14.75
CA ARG A 49 -7.48 -8.33 -16.19
C ARG A 49 -7.84 -6.93 -16.72
N THR A 50 -8.06 -5.99 -15.84
CA THR A 50 -8.63 -4.71 -16.23
C THR A 50 -7.51 -3.75 -16.62
N ASP A 51 -7.41 -3.46 -17.92
CA ASP A 51 -6.71 -2.27 -18.39
C ASP A 51 -7.53 -1.05 -17.95
N LEU A 52 -7.13 -0.39 -16.87
CA LEU A 52 -7.73 0.88 -16.48
C LEU A 52 -7.62 1.85 -17.66
N PRO A 53 -8.71 2.56 -18.04
CA PRO A 53 -8.67 3.48 -19.14
C PRO A 53 -7.60 4.55 -18.91
N VAL A 54 -6.64 4.68 -19.84
CA VAL A 54 -5.46 5.56 -19.74
C VAL A 54 -5.83 7.05 -19.87
N GLU A 55 -7.11 7.40 -19.92
CA GLU A 55 -7.58 8.77 -20.19
C GLU A 55 -7.08 9.85 -19.20
N ASN A 56 -6.51 9.45 -18.04
CA ASN A 56 -6.04 10.36 -17.00
C ASN A 56 -4.62 10.04 -16.51
N ALA A 57 -3.73 9.64 -17.42
CA ALA A 57 -2.34 9.26 -17.08
C ALA A 57 -1.58 10.31 -16.25
N GLU A 58 -1.83 11.61 -16.49
CA GLU A 58 -1.19 12.70 -15.76
C GLU A 58 -1.65 12.77 -14.30
N GLN A 59 -2.93 12.51 -14.03
CA GLN A 59 -3.47 12.51 -12.67
C GLN A 59 -2.96 11.30 -11.88
N ILE A 60 -2.86 10.14 -12.52
CA ILE A 60 -2.32 8.92 -11.92
C ILE A 60 -0.81 9.06 -11.69
N ALA A 61 -0.08 9.75 -12.55
CA ALA A 61 1.35 9.97 -12.41
C ALA A 61 1.75 10.62 -11.06
N VAL A 62 0.86 11.43 -10.48
CA VAL A 62 1.11 12.06 -9.17
C VAL A 62 1.17 11.05 -8.03
N LEU A 63 0.60 9.86 -8.20
CA LEU A 63 0.60 8.77 -7.22
C LEU A 63 1.86 7.92 -7.29
N LEU A 64 2.54 7.95 -8.44
CA LEU A 64 3.70 7.10 -8.69
C LEU A 64 4.96 7.62 -7.99
N GLN A 65 5.89 6.72 -7.75
CA GLN A 65 7.23 6.99 -7.20
C GLN A 65 7.25 7.62 -5.80
N LYS A 66 6.09 7.88 -5.19
CA LYS A 66 5.96 8.35 -3.81
C LYS A 66 5.78 7.18 -2.86
N GLN A 67 6.31 7.29 -1.65
CA GLN A 67 6.03 6.35 -0.60
C GLN A 67 4.77 6.77 0.15
N TRP A 68 3.75 5.95 0.10
CA TRP A 68 2.48 6.14 0.78
C TRP A 68 2.43 5.30 2.05
N ARG A 69 1.77 5.81 3.07
CA ARG A 69 1.34 5.05 4.24
C ARG A 69 -0.15 4.79 4.12
N LEU A 70 -0.54 3.54 4.33
CA LEU A 70 -1.92 3.08 4.19
C LEU A 70 -2.66 3.19 5.51
N TYR A 71 -3.92 3.61 5.40
CA TYR A 71 -4.89 3.62 6.48
C TYR A 71 -6.19 3.02 5.97
N HIS A 72 -6.87 2.32 6.85
CA HIS A 72 -8.24 1.85 6.65
C HIS A 72 -9.23 2.92 7.07
N VAL A 73 -10.30 3.10 6.30
CA VAL A 73 -11.37 4.08 6.55
C VAL A 73 -12.72 3.38 6.47
N THR A 74 -13.54 3.54 7.51
CA THR A 74 -14.94 3.09 7.45
C THR A 74 -15.76 3.99 6.52
N PRO A 75 -16.95 3.57 6.06
CA PRO A 75 -17.79 4.40 5.19
C PRO A 75 -18.00 5.81 5.74
N LEU A 76 -17.91 6.80 4.84
CA LEU A 76 -18.02 8.22 5.13
C LEU A 76 -19.48 8.65 5.15
N TYR A 77 -19.99 9.16 6.28
CA TYR A 77 -21.33 9.66 6.40
C TYR A 77 -21.48 11.05 5.78
N ARG A 78 -22.47 11.22 4.90
CA ARG A 78 -22.79 12.49 4.20
C ARG A 78 -21.63 13.13 3.44
N PHE A 79 -20.67 12.36 2.99
CA PHE A 79 -19.66 12.86 2.05
C PHE A 79 -20.31 13.13 0.69
N SER A 80 -19.95 14.26 0.05
CA SER A 80 -20.47 14.62 -1.27
C SER A 80 -19.40 15.22 -2.16
N TYR A 81 -19.29 14.73 -3.39
CA TYR A 81 -18.36 15.25 -4.38
C TYR A 81 -18.64 16.70 -4.80
N THR A 82 -19.89 17.16 -4.66
CA THR A 82 -20.24 18.56 -4.94
C THR A 82 -19.70 19.55 -3.91
N MET A 83 -19.30 19.04 -2.73
CA MET A 83 -18.86 19.86 -1.59
C MET A 83 -17.34 19.93 -1.42
N LEU A 84 -16.53 19.37 -2.35
CA LEU A 84 -15.06 19.31 -2.22
C LEU A 84 -14.42 20.69 -1.97
N LYS A 85 -14.96 21.74 -2.57
CA LYS A 85 -14.47 23.10 -2.36
C LYS A 85 -14.73 23.60 -0.93
N LYS A 86 -15.89 23.25 -0.36
CA LYS A 86 -16.25 23.55 1.03
C LYS A 86 -15.28 22.79 1.98
N TYR A 87 -15.09 21.49 1.76
CA TYR A 87 -14.17 20.67 2.55
C TYR A 87 -12.72 21.20 2.51
N SER A 88 -12.28 21.70 1.35
CA SER A 88 -10.96 22.34 1.21
C SER A 88 -10.80 23.53 2.15
N ASN A 89 -11.81 24.38 2.26
CA ASN A 89 -11.80 25.56 3.13
C ASN A 89 -11.87 25.14 4.62
N GLU A 90 -12.76 24.22 4.97
CA GLU A 90 -12.95 23.75 6.34
C GLU A 90 -11.69 23.07 6.88
N LEU A 91 -11.05 22.18 6.10
CA LEU A 91 -9.79 21.54 6.48
C LEU A 91 -8.67 22.57 6.63
N SER A 92 -8.60 23.58 5.75
CA SER A 92 -7.59 24.66 5.86
C SER A 92 -7.74 25.43 7.17
N VAL A 93 -8.98 25.77 7.54
CA VAL A 93 -9.28 26.46 8.82
C VAL A 93 -8.96 25.57 10.01
N PHE A 94 -9.33 24.29 9.95
CA PHE A 94 -9.04 23.33 11.01
C PHE A 94 -7.53 23.21 11.27
N ILE A 95 -6.73 23.00 10.22
CA ILE A 95 -5.26 22.89 10.33
C ILE A 95 -4.67 24.19 10.92
N ALA A 96 -5.13 25.36 10.50
CA ALA A 96 -4.67 26.63 11.02
C ALA A 96 -5.00 26.78 12.51
N THR A 97 -6.17 26.31 12.94
CA THR A 97 -6.61 26.34 14.33
C THR A 97 -5.81 25.38 15.22
N GLU A 98 -5.60 24.14 14.77
CA GLU A 98 -4.83 23.14 15.53
C GLU A 98 -3.36 23.54 15.67
N LYS A 99 -2.76 24.10 14.63
CA LYS A 99 -1.40 24.65 14.71
C LYS A 99 -1.27 25.76 15.75
N LYS A 100 -2.27 26.64 15.91
CA LYS A 100 -2.28 27.70 16.92
C LYS A 100 -2.38 27.14 18.34
N LYS A 101 -3.06 26.04 18.57
CA LYS A 101 -3.16 25.41 19.90
C LYS A 101 -1.86 24.74 20.34
N GLY A 102 -1.05 24.22 19.40
CA GLY A 102 0.21 23.53 19.70
C GLY A 102 1.42 24.43 19.85
N VAL A 103 1.31 25.72 19.52
CA VAL A 103 2.43 26.70 19.59
C VAL A 103 2.29 27.54 20.82
N ALA A 104 2.96 27.15 21.90
CA ALA A 104 3.45 28.10 22.89
C ALA A 104 4.58 28.92 22.22
N ILE A 105 4.20 30.04 21.62
CA ILE A 105 5.01 31.20 21.29
C ILE A 105 6.46 30.92 20.86
N GLU A 106 6.67 30.51 19.61
CA GLU A 106 7.82 30.98 18.84
C GLU A 106 7.30 31.90 17.74
N VAL A 107 7.60 33.17 17.89
CA VAL A 107 7.34 34.22 16.92
C VAL A 107 8.19 33.96 15.69
N GLY A 108 7.59 33.41 14.66
CA GLY A 108 8.30 33.17 13.40
C GLY A 108 7.41 32.52 12.38
N ILE A 109 6.78 33.32 11.53
CA ILE A 109 6.24 32.95 10.22
C ILE A 109 5.04 32.00 10.28
N GLU A 110 3.84 32.55 10.35
CA GLU A 110 2.57 31.88 10.04
C GLU A 110 2.61 31.39 8.57
N LEU A 111 3.05 30.16 8.38
CA LEU A 111 2.89 29.49 7.10
C LEU A 111 1.40 29.17 6.92
N ALA A 112 0.69 30.05 6.19
CA ALA A 112 -0.70 29.78 5.81
C ALA A 112 -0.76 28.47 5.02
N SER A 113 -1.27 27.43 5.67
CA SER A 113 -1.48 26.13 5.01
C SER A 113 -2.83 26.15 4.31
N LYS A 114 -2.86 25.69 3.05
CA LYS A 114 -4.08 25.59 2.24
C LYS A 114 -4.31 24.15 1.86
N ALA A 115 -5.48 23.61 2.18
CA ALA A 115 -5.91 22.32 1.72
C ALA A 115 -6.71 22.43 0.42
N LYS A 116 -6.60 21.42 -0.43
CA LYS A 116 -7.37 21.29 -1.68
C LYS A 116 -7.84 19.85 -1.80
N PHE A 117 -9.15 19.67 -1.96
CA PHE A 117 -9.77 18.42 -2.38
C PHE A 117 -10.05 18.45 -3.87
N SER A 118 -9.81 17.36 -4.57
CA SER A 118 -10.11 17.18 -5.99
C SER A 118 -10.51 15.73 -6.24
N MET A 119 -11.30 15.51 -7.29
CA MET A 119 -11.55 14.16 -7.78
C MET A 119 -10.30 13.63 -8.49
N LEU A 120 -10.07 12.36 -8.38
CA LEU A 120 -9.00 11.64 -9.05
C LEU A 120 -9.64 10.62 -9.99
N ALA A 121 -9.86 11.04 -11.24
CA ALA A 121 -10.51 10.20 -12.23
C ALA A 121 -9.59 9.09 -12.74
N GLY A 122 -10.18 7.96 -13.17
CA GLY A 122 -9.46 6.84 -13.78
C GLY A 122 -8.96 5.77 -12.80
N LEU A 123 -9.38 5.83 -11.53
CA LEU A 123 -9.11 4.77 -10.53
C LEU A 123 -10.37 3.97 -10.20
N ARG A 124 -11.16 3.61 -11.21
CA ARG A 124 -12.37 2.79 -11.07
C ARG A 124 -12.21 1.55 -11.91
N ALA A 125 -12.45 0.38 -11.33
CA ALA A 125 -12.52 -0.89 -12.06
C ALA A 125 -13.93 -1.14 -12.58
N THR A 126 -14.96 -0.71 -11.83
CA THR A 126 -16.37 -0.87 -12.17
C THR A 126 -17.11 0.47 -12.15
N GLU A 127 -18.28 0.54 -12.79
CA GLU A 127 -19.15 1.73 -12.74
C GLU A 127 -19.69 2.00 -11.34
N ASN A 128 -19.76 0.98 -10.51
CA ASN A 128 -20.25 1.06 -9.13
C ASN A 128 -19.21 1.54 -8.13
N ASP A 129 -17.93 1.55 -8.52
CA ASP A 129 -16.87 2.07 -7.66
C ASP A 129 -17.04 3.59 -7.51
N PRO A 130 -17.00 4.12 -6.27
CA PRO A 130 -17.00 5.56 -6.04
C PRO A 130 -15.72 6.20 -6.59
N GLU A 131 -15.83 7.43 -7.09
CA GLU A 131 -14.67 8.19 -7.57
C GLU A 131 -13.64 8.41 -6.47
N ALA A 132 -12.37 8.24 -6.80
CA ALA A 132 -11.29 8.50 -5.87
C ALA A 132 -11.15 10.01 -5.58
N VAL A 133 -10.68 10.33 -4.38
CA VAL A 133 -10.52 11.71 -3.90
C VAL A 133 -9.07 11.95 -3.56
N PHE A 134 -8.50 13.02 -4.12
CA PHE A 134 -7.14 13.48 -3.84
C PHE A 134 -7.19 14.73 -2.94
N ILE A 135 -6.37 14.72 -1.90
CA ILE A 135 -6.24 15.78 -0.92
C ILE A 135 -4.80 16.26 -0.92
N GLN A 136 -4.58 17.55 -1.07
CA GLN A 136 -3.26 18.15 -1.05
C GLN A 136 -3.22 19.33 -0.09
N ILE A 137 -2.17 19.41 0.71
CA ILE A 137 -1.93 20.54 1.61
C ILE A 137 -0.64 21.22 1.17
N THR A 138 -0.77 22.51 0.85
CA THR A 138 0.34 23.39 0.50
C THR A 138 0.62 24.36 1.63
N ALA A 139 1.87 24.74 1.79
CA ALA A 139 2.28 25.81 2.69
C ALA A 139 3.09 26.85 1.93
N LYS A 140 2.88 28.13 2.24
CA LYS A 140 3.67 29.22 1.68
C LYS A 140 4.98 29.30 2.42
N THR A 141 6.10 29.18 1.71
CA THR A 141 7.43 29.39 2.29
C THR A 141 7.80 30.85 2.11
N PRO A 142 8.23 31.55 3.17
CA PRO A 142 8.75 32.91 3.04
C PRO A 142 10.19 32.85 2.52
N VAL A 143 10.36 32.70 1.24
CA VAL A 143 11.65 32.87 0.57
C VAL A 143 11.59 34.20 -0.20
N HIS A 144 12.65 35.00 -0.04
CA HIS A 144 12.81 36.30 -0.64
C HIS A 144 12.23 36.39 -2.06
N GLN A 145 11.15 37.17 -2.23
CA GLN A 145 10.59 37.70 -3.48
C GLN A 145 9.73 36.79 -4.39
N ALA A 146 9.57 35.48 -4.13
CA ALA A 146 8.56 34.69 -4.81
C ALA A 146 7.77 33.86 -3.80
N VAL A 147 6.42 33.89 -3.89
CA VAL A 147 5.55 33.08 -3.04
C VAL A 147 5.47 31.69 -3.69
N ASP A 148 6.42 30.82 -3.37
CA ASP A 148 6.36 29.43 -3.79
C ASP A 148 5.46 28.64 -2.83
N GLU A 149 4.36 28.08 -3.35
CA GLU A 149 3.52 27.14 -2.62
C GLU A 149 4.17 25.75 -2.68
N LYS A 150 4.69 25.29 -1.54
CA LYS A 150 5.27 23.94 -1.42
C LYS A 150 4.22 22.96 -0.91
N VAL A 151 4.11 21.82 -1.58
CA VAL A 151 3.31 20.68 -1.08
C VAL A 151 3.99 20.11 0.15
N VAL A 152 3.29 20.13 1.29
CA VAL A 152 3.78 19.60 2.58
C VAL A 152 3.16 18.26 2.93
N TRP A 153 1.98 17.97 2.39
CA TRP A 153 1.29 16.71 2.58
C TRP A 153 0.38 16.40 1.40
N SER A 154 0.26 15.14 1.07
CA SER A 154 -0.68 14.63 0.07
C SER A 154 -1.34 13.38 0.59
N GLY A 155 -2.61 13.19 0.27
CA GLY A 155 -3.31 11.95 0.51
C GLY A 155 -4.37 11.69 -0.54
N TRP A 156 -4.83 10.47 -0.67
CA TRP A 156 -5.93 10.11 -1.54
C TRP A 156 -6.68 8.93 -0.99
N MET A 157 -7.97 8.89 -1.29
CA MET A 157 -8.88 7.82 -0.88
C MET A 157 -9.49 7.18 -2.11
N CYS A 158 -9.62 5.86 -2.09
CA CYS A 158 -10.21 5.11 -3.19
C CYS A 158 -10.95 3.85 -2.72
N CYS A 159 -11.78 3.34 -3.63
CA CYS A 159 -12.33 2.01 -3.65
C CYS A 159 -12.19 1.51 -5.10
N VAL A 160 -11.48 0.44 -5.32
CA VAL A 160 -11.25 -0.12 -6.66
C VAL A 160 -11.62 -1.59 -6.63
N ASP A 161 -12.56 -2.00 -7.48
CA ASP A 161 -13.13 -3.34 -7.50
C ASP A 161 -13.74 -3.72 -6.13
N GLY A 162 -14.58 -2.83 -5.60
CA GLY A 162 -15.23 -3.00 -4.31
C GLY A 162 -16.26 -4.13 -4.31
N ASP A 163 -16.49 -4.73 -3.13
CA ASP A 163 -17.55 -5.73 -2.95
C ASP A 163 -18.92 -5.11 -3.25
N LEU A 164 -19.51 -5.50 -4.38
CA LEU A 164 -20.77 -4.96 -4.88
C LEU A 164 -21.91 -5.18 -3.87
N GLY A 165 -21.97 -6.37 -3.25
CA GLY A 165 -23.03 -6.68 -2.27
C GLY A 165 -22.93 -5.79 -1.04
N PHE A 166 -21.72 -5.48 -0.58
CA PHE A 166 -21.52 -4.53 0.51
C PHE A 166 -21.84 -3.09 0.09
N LEU A 167 -21.37 -2.63 -1.07
CA LEU A 167 -21.60 -1.27 -1.55
C LEU A 167 -23.10 -0.98 -1.76
N GLU A 168 -23.86 -1.92 -2.32
CA GLU A 168 -25.30 -1.81 -2.50
C GLU A 168 -26.08 -1.88 -1.18
N SER A 169 -25.53 -2.52 -0.16
CA SER A 169 -26.17 -2.60 1.16
C SER A 169 -26.01 -1.34 2.00
N LEU A 170 -25.12 -0.43 1.60
CA LEU A 170 -24.90 0.82 2.33
C LEU A 170 -26.09 1.79 2.15
N PRO A 171 -26.54 2.46 3.23
CA PRO A 171 -27.50 3.56 3.10
C PRO A 171 -26.96 4.66 2.17
N MET A 172 -27.86 5.34 1.45
CA MET A 172 -27.52 6.38 0.47
C MET A 172 -26.69 7.55 1.02
N GLU A 173 -26.73 7.75 2.35
CA GLU A 173 -25.93 8.79 3.00
C GLU A 173 -24.45 8.41 3.17
N PHE A 174 -24.07 7.16 2.89
CA PHE A 174 -22.70 6.70 3.07
C PHE A 174 -22.00 6.52 1.73
N ILE A 175 -20.72 6.89 1.70
CA ILE A 175 -19.79 6.58 0.60
C ILE A 175 -18.63 5.77 1.17
N CYS A 176 -18.31 4.66 0.53
CA CYS A 176 -17.23 3.78 0.96
C CYS A 176 -15.95 4.05 0.14
N LEU A 177 -14.96 4.64 0.78
CA LEU A 177 -13.59 4.79 0.27
C LEU A 177 -12.64 4.16 1.29
N PRO A 178 -12.53 2.82 1.30
CA PRO A 178 -11.96 2.09 2.43
C PRO A 178 -10.46 2.25 2.61
N LEU A 179 -9.77 2.76 1.60
CA LEU A 179 -8.33 2.98 1.60
C LEU A 179 -8.01 4.47 1.61
N LEU A 180 -7.18 4.90 2.57
CA LEU A 180 -6.55 6.22 2.58
C LEU A 180 -5.03 6.03 2.48
N PHE A 181 -4.44 6.69 1.51
CA PHE A 181 -2.99 6.76 1.30
C PHE A 181 -2.50 8.14 1.71
N ALA A 182 -1.50 8.21 2.56
CA ALA A 182 -0.95 9.47 3.06
C ALA A 182 0.56 9.55 2.82
N ASN A 183 1.04 10.72 2.40
CA ASN A 183 2.45 11.04 2.23
C ASN A 183 2.72 12.43 2.82
N GLY A 184 3.59 12.50 3.81
CA GLY A 184 3.98 13.72 4.52
C GLY A 184 4.21 13.49 6.01
N PRO A 185 4.36 14.53 6.82
CA PRO A 185 4.57 14.43 8.27
C PRO A 185 3.40 13.76 8.99
N GLU A 186 3.70 12.89 9.96
CA GLU A 186 2.71 12.16 10.74
C GLU A 186 1.75 13.10 11.48
N THR A 187 2.26 14.21 11.99
CA THR A 187 1.45 15.24 12.68
C THR A 187 0.35 15.82 11.78
N VAL A 188 0.65 16.03 10.50
CA VAL A 188 -0.34 16.52 9.53
C VAL A 188 -1.32 15.39 9.17
N THR A 189 -0.83 14.17 9.03
CA THR A 189 -1.67 12.99 8.78
C THR A 189 -2.68 12.80 9.91
N THR A 190 -2.25 12.92 11.16
CA THR A 190 -3.12 12.85 12.35
C THR A 190 -4.19 13.95 12.32
N MET A 191 -3.81 15.20 12.05
CA MET A 191 -4.78 16.31 11.93
C MET A 191 -5.81 16.08 10.82
N VAL A 192 -5.38 15.61 9.65
CA VAL A 192 -6.29 15.29 8.55
C VAL A 192 -7.22 14.14 8.95
N GLY A 193 -6.69 13.10 9.56
CA GLY A 193 -7.47 11.97 10.05
C GLY A 193 -8.52 12.38 11.08
N GLU A 194 -8.16 13.18 12.08
CA GLU A 194 -9.10 13.72 13.07
C GLU A 194 -10.20 14.57 12.43
N TRP A 195 -9.84 15.39 11.45
CA TRP A 195 -10.84 16.21 10.75
C TRP A 195 -11.81 15.34 9.94
N LEU A 196 -11.31 14.33 9.20
CA LEU A 196 -12.15 13.40 8.46
C LEU A 196 -13.10 12.65 9.39
N GLN A 197 -12.61 12.11 10.51
CA GLN A 197 -13.42 11.38 11.48
C GLN A 197 -14.53 12.25 12.08
N LYS A 198 -14.21 13.49 12.45
CA LYS A 198 -15.18 14.45 13.02
C LYS A 198 -16.21 14.93 11.99
N THR A 199 -15.81 15.07 10.72
CA THR A 199 -16.65 15.66 9.68
C THR A 199 -17.59 14.61 9.07
N PHE A 200 -17.12 13.39 8.90
CA PHE A 200 -17.83 12.33 8.19
C PHE A 200 -18.24 11.13 9.06
N ASP A 201 -18.12 11.29 10.38
CA ASP A 201 -18.47 10.22 11.35
C ASP A 201 -17.90 8.85 10.93
N CYS A 202 -16.64 8.84 10.55
CA CYS A 202 -15.91 7.65 10.14
C CYS A 202 -14.80 7.32 11.13
N TYR A 203 -14.25 6.13 11.03
CA TYR A 203 -13.09 5.70 11.81
C TYR A 203 -11.91 5.44 10.88
N ILE A 204 -10.73 5.94 11.26
CA ILE A 204 -9.48 5.79 10.51
C ILE A 204 -8.47 5.07 11.40
N SER A 205 -7.92 3.98 10.88
CA SER A 205 -6.89 3.19 11.57
C SER A 205 -5.71 2.89 10.64
N ALA A 206 -4.54 2.62 11.21
CA ALA A 206 -3.41 2.14 10.42
C ALA A 206 -3.77 0.82 9.72
N PHE A 207 -3.28 0.65 8.49
CA PHE A 207 -3.52 -0.53 7.68
C PHE A 207 -2.22 -1.33 7.48
N PRO A 208 -1.84 -2.19 8.45
CA PRO A 208 -0.69 -3.07 8.29
C PRO A 208 -1.03 -4.19 7.29
N ILE A 209 -0.01 -4.63 6.56
CA ILE A 209 -0.12 -5.75 5.62
C ILE A 209 0.50 -6.98 6.28
N SER A 210 -0.27 -8.05 6.46
CA SER A 210 0.25 -9.28 7.08
C SER A 210 1.30 -9.95 6.19
N SER A 211 2.15 -10.78 6.79
CA SER A 211 3.13 -11.60 6.06
C SER A 211 2.46 -12.49 5.00
N GLU A 212 1.27 -13.03 5.30
CA GLU A 212 0.48 -13.83 4.37
C GLU A 212 0.02 -13.00 3.17
N ASN A 213 -0.48 -11.76 3.39
CA ASN A 213 -0.88 -10.87 2.31
C ASN A 213 0.31 -10.43 1.47
N LEU A 214 1.48 -10.21 2.08
CA LEU A 214 2.72 -9.97 1.33
C LEU A 214 3.11 -11.17 0.48
N THR A 215 2.89 -12.39 0.96
CA THR A 215 3.13 -13.63 0.19
C THR A 215 2.24 -13.69 -1.05
N TRP A 216 0.94 -13.36 -0.91
CA TRP A 216 0.03 -13.22 -2.04
C TRP A 216 0.49 -12.16 -3.04
N MET A 217 0.90 -10.98 -2.56
CA MET A 217 1.44 -9.91 -3.42
C MET A 217 2.70 -10.37 -4.16
N ALA A 218 3.60 -11.12 -3.50
CA ALA A 218 4.80 -11.65 -4.14
C ALA A 218 4.46 -12.56 -5.32
N ALA A 219 3.53 -13.48 -5.15
CA ALA A 219 3.10 -14.41 -6.18
C ALA A 219 2.39 -13.68 -7.34
N MET A 220 1.40 -12.85 -7.03
CA MET A 220 0.65 -12.08 -8.05
C MET A 220 1.56 -11.17 -8.87
N TRP A 221 2.54 -10.51 -8.23
CA TRP A 221 3.41 -9.56 -8.91
C TRP A 221 4.58 -10.23 -9.63
N ALA A 222 4.90 -11.49 -9.34
CA ALA A 222 5.87 -12.27 -10.09
C ALA A 222 5.45 -12.49 -11.56
N ASN A 223 4.13 -12.57 -11.81
CA ASN A 223 3.58 -12.68 -13.16
C ASN A 223 3.57 -11.36 -13.95
N CYS A 224 3.66 -10.21 -13.27
CA CYS A 224 3.62 -8.90 -13.91
C CYS A 224 4.99 -8.51 -14.44
N PHE A 225 5.36 -9.03 -15.62
CA PHE A 225 6.60 -8.66 -16.29
C PHE A 225 6.45 -7.33 -17.04
N SER A 226 7.42 -6.45 -16.91
CA SER A 226 7.48 -5.20 -17.67
C SER A 226 8.78 -5.13 -18.46
N ASP A 227 8.69 -5.18 -19.80
CA ASP A 227 9.83 -5.07 -20.71
C ASP A 227 10.64 -3.78 -20.54
N SER A 228 10.03 -2.76 -19.94
CA SER A 228 10.62 -1.42 -19.84
C SER A 228 11.40 -1.17 -18.53
N VAL A 229 11.26 -2.02 -17.52
CA VAL A 229 11.89 -1.82 -16.20
C VAL A 229 12.43 -3.14 -15.66
N HIS A 230 13.71 -3.38 -15.83
CA HIS A 230 14.42 -4.52 -15.23
C HIS A 230 14.65 -4.33 -13.72
N ARG A 231 13.57 -4.21 -12.96
CA ARG A 231 13.67 -4.15 -11.51
C ARG A 231 13.62 -5.56 -10.92
N VAL A 232 14.64 -5.91 -10.15
CA VAL A 232 14.69 -7.19 -9.44
C VAL A 232 13.49 -7.33 -8.48
N MET A 233 13.00 -8.55 -8.33
CA MET A 233 12.08 -8.89 -7.25
C MET A 233 12.89 -9.00 -5.96
N GLU A 234 12.57 -8.17 -4.98
CA GLU A 234 13.22 -8.13 -3.67
C GLU A 234 12.23 -8.56 -2.59
N LEU A 235 12.63 -9.55 -1.80
CA LEU A 235 11.89 -10.06 -0.66
C LEU A 235 12.73 -9.87 0.60
N GLU A 236 12.14 -9.30 1.66
CA GLU A 236 12.82 -9.11 2.93
C GLU A 236 12.07 -9.83 4.06
N TRP A 237 12.83 -10.59 4.85
CA TRP A 237 12.33 -11.29 6.03
C TRP A 237 12.97 -10.75 7.29
N SER A 238 12.17 -10.66 8.36
CA SER A 238 12.64 -10.36 9.71
C SER A 238 12.82 -11.65 10.51
N VAL A 239 13.90 -11.73 11.27
CA VAL A 239 14.22 -12.85 12.16
C VAL A 239 13.96 -12.44 13.61
N PRO A 240 12.82 -12.86 14.21
CA PRO A 240 12.58 -12.63 15.64
C PRO A 240 13.50 -13.52 16.51
N PRO A 241 13.94 -13.11 17.69
CA PRO A 241 13.77 -11.79 18.34
C PRO A 241 14.88 -10.79 17.98
N VAL A 242 15.80 -11.19 17.11
CA VAL A 242 16.95 -10.36 16.68
C VAL A 242 16.45 -9.45 15.56
N GLN A 243 16.74 -8.16 15.62
CA GLN A 243 16.42 -7.22 14.53
C GLN A 243 17.35 -7.45 13.32
N LEU A 244 17.34 -8.66 12.79
CA LEU A 244 18.07 -9.05 11.61
C LEU A 244 17.10 -9.13 10.43
N THR A 245 17.46 -8.48 9.33
CA THR A 245 16.74 -8.57 8.08
C THR A 245 17.53 -9.42 7.09
N ILE A 246 16.85 -10.36 6.46
CA ILE A 246 17.39 -11.17 5.37
C ILE A 246 16.72 -10.70 4.09
N SER A 247 17.51 -10.32 3.08
CA SER A 247 17.00 -9.90 1.77
C SER A 247 17.40 -10.92 0.71
N LEU A 248 16.46 -11.24 -0.16
CA LEU A 248 16.65 -12.06 -1.35
C LEU A 248 16.26 -11.24 -2.58
N SER A 249 17.16 -11.08 -3.52
CA SER A 249 16.92 -10.45 -4.81
C SER A 249 16.93 -11.50 -5.92
N ILE A 250 15.87 -11.52 -6.71
CA ILE A 250 15.66 -12.49 -7.80
C ILE A 250 15.48 -11.70 -9.10
N HIS A 251 16.09 -12.18 -10.17
CA HIS A 251 15.85 -11.59 -11.49
C HIS A 251 14.38 -11.76 -11.89
N PRO A 252 13.73 -10.75 -12.47
CA PRO A 252 12.29 -10.82 -12.78
C PRO A 252 11.95 -11.96 -13.74
N GLU A 253 12.82 -12.29 -14.69
CA GLU A 253 12.63 -13.44 -15.59
C GLU A 253 12.65 -14.77 -14.84
N ASP A 254 13.55 -14.91 -13.85
CA ASP A 254 13.63 -16.14 -13.04
C ASP A 254 12.41 -16.27 -12.12
N ALA A 255 11.95 -15.16 -11.53
CA ALA A 255 10.75 -15.14 -10.71
C ALA A 255 9.52 -15.51 -11.54
N LYS A 256 9.40 -14.96 -12.75
CA LYS A 256 8.33 -15.27 -13.69
C LYS A 256 8.40 -16.72 -14.14
N ALA A 257 9.57 -17.22 -14.55
CA ALA A 257 9.73 -18.60 -14.98
C ALA A 257 9.37 -19.60 -13.88
N LEU A 258 9.73 -19.30 -12.62
CA LEU A 258 9.30 -20.09 -11.49
C LEU A 258 7.77 -20.06 -11.33
N TRP A 259 7.16 -18.89 -11.42
CA TRP A 259 5.72 -18.74 -11.33
C TRP A 259 5.01 -19.50 -12.45
N ASP A 260 5.42 -19.32 -13.70
CA ASP A 260 4.85 -20.00 -14.88
C ASP A 260 4.99 -21.54 -14.79
N SER A 261 5.98 -22.05 -14.07
CA SER A 261 6.14 -23.50 -13.84
C SER A 261 5.17 -24.07 -12.81
N ILE A 262 4.56 -23.21 -11.98
CA ILE A 262 3.63 -23.56 -10.90
C ILE A 262 2.20 -23.29 -11.30
N HIS A 263 1.97 -22.09 -11.84
CA HIS A 263 0.67 -21.61 -12.26
C HIS A 263 0.39 -22.10 -13.67
N GLY A 264 -0.73 -22.80 -13.84
CA GLY A 264 -1.19 -23.24 -15.16
C GLY A 264 -1.82 -22.10 -15.97
N ASP A 265 -2.59 -22.47 -17.00
CA ASP A 265 -3.32 -21.50 -17.86
C ASP A 265 -4.65 -21.04 -17.24
N GLU A 266 -4.84 -21.19 -15.93
CA GLU A 266 -6.06 -20.78 -15.23
C GLU A 266 -6.05 -19.27 -14.93
N ASP A 267 -7.25 -18.67 -14.89
CA ASP A 267 -7.43 -17.24 -14.59
C ASP A 267 -7.44 -16.92 -13.08
N GLU A 268 -7.37 -17.96 -12.25
CA GLU A 268 -7.46 -17.84 -10.79
C GLU A 268 -6.20 -18.39 -10.12
N ILE A 269 -5.66 -17.65 -9.18
CA ILE A 269 -4.52 -18.06 -8.35
C ILE A 269 -5.06 -18.78 -7.11
N THR A 270 -4.52 -19.94 -6.80
CA THR A 270 -4.85 -20.71 -5.60
C THR A 270 -3.85 -20.50 -4.48
N ILE A 271 -4.26 -20.80 -3.25
CA ILE A 271 -3.37 -20.70 -2.08
C ILE A 271 -2.24 -21.71 -2.18
N GLU A 272 -2.51 -22.89 -2.74
CA GLU A 272 -1.55 -23.96 -2.92
C GLU A 272 -0.42 -23.54 -3.88
N GLU A 273 -0.75 -22.80 -4.94
CA GLU A 273 0.24 -22.25 -5.87
C GLU A 273 1.12 -21.18 -5.20
N VAL A 274 0.51 -20.29 -4.40
CA VAL A 274 1.23 -19.27 -3.64
C VAL A 274 2.18 -19.92 -2.62
N GLU A 275 1.72 -20.93 -1.89
CA GLU A 275 2.54 -21.70 -0.95
C GLU A 275 3.68 -22.43 -1.67
N LEU A 276 3.40 -23.05 -2.83
CA LEU A 276 4.41 -23.74 -3.63
C LEU A 276 5.46 -22.77 -4.16
N PHE A 277 5.06 -21.59 -4.63
CA PHE A 277 5.97 -20.54 -5.08
C PHE A 277 6.92 -20.12 -3.95
N MET A 278 6.39 -19.80 -2.76
CA MET A 278 7.20 -19.40 -1.63
C MET A 278 8.08 -20.52 -1.09
N SER A 279 7.57 -21.76 -1.04
CA SER A 279 8.37 -22.91 -0.59
C SER A 279 9.52 -23.23 -1.56
N SER A 280 9.31 -23.01 -2.85
CA SER A 280 10.35 -23.13 -3.87
C SER A 280 11.46 -22.09 -3.68
N LEU A 281 11.09 -20.84 -3.41
CA LEU A 281 12.05 -19.77 -3.08
C LEU A 281 12.82 -20.06 -1.78
N HIS A 282 12.13 -20.54 -0.73
CA HIS A 282 12.75 -20.94 0.53
C HIS A 282 13.74 -22.10 0.35
N SER A 283 13.35 -23.08 -0.48
CA SER A 283 14.22 -24.25 -0.80
C SER A 283 15.44 -23.83 -1.60
N HIS A 284 15.27 -22.92 -2.56
CA HIS A 284 16.37 -22.35 -3.32
C HIS A 284 17.34 -21.60 -2.39
N PHE A 285 16.82 -20.74 -1.53
CA PHE A 285 17.63 -19.99 -0.55
C PHE A 285 18.38 -20.93 0.40
N TYR A 286 17.71 -21.96 0.91
CA TYR A 286 18.34 -22.94 1.79
C TYR A 286 19.48 -23.70 1.12
N ARG A 287 19.32 -24.09 -0.14
CA ARG A 287 20.39 -24.80 -0.89
C ARG A 287 21.66 -23.97 -1.04
N HIS A 288 21.53 -22.66 -1.18
CA HIS A 288 22.67 -21.77 -1.41
C HIS A 288 23.30 -21.25 -0.13
N PHE A 289 22.50 -21.00 0.91
CA PHE A 289 22.94 -20.29 2.12
C PHE A 289 22.83 -21.12 3.40
N GLY A 290 22.20 -22.28 3.37
CA GLY A 290 22.00 -23.14 4.55
C GLY A 290 21.06 -22.57 5.61
N VAL A 291 20.34 -21.47 5.31
CA VAL A 291 19.44 -20.76 6.22
C VAL A 291 17.97 -21.09 5.90
N ARG A 292 17.21 -21.49 6.92
CA ARG A 292 15.78 -21.79 6.78
C ARG A 292 14.94 -20.54 7.05
N LEU A 293 14.24 -20.06 6.01
CA LEU A 293 13.38 -18.89 6.11
C LEU A 293 11.99 -19.20 6.72
N ALA A 294 11.62 -20.46 6.90
CA ALA A 294 10.33 -20.86 7.44
C ALA A 294 10.04 -20.34 8.87
N ALA A 295 11.09 -20.00 9.65
CA ALA A 295 10.97 -19.43 10.99
C ALA A 295 11.00 -17.88 11.00
N THR A 296 11.00 -17.26 9.84
CA THR A 296 11.07 -15.80 9.68
C THR A 296 9.74 -15.26 9.18
N GLN A 297 9.55 -13.94 9.28
CA GLN A 297 8.35 -13.27 8.79
C GLN A 297 8.70 -12.41 7.58
N LEU A 298 7.98 -12.59 6.47
CA LEU A 298 8.09 -11.72 5.31
C LEU A 298 7.58 -10.33 5.69
N ILE A 299 8.43 -9.32 5.56
CA ILE A 299 8.12 -7.94 5.96
C ILE A 299 8.06 -6.98 4.78
N LYS A 300 8.65 -7.33 3.64
CA LYS A 300 8.63 -6.48 2.44
C LYS A 300 8.66 -7.32 1.17
N VAL A 301 7.92 -6.84 0.19
CA VAL A 301 7.94 -7.30 -1.20
C VAL A 301 8.13 -6.09 -2.10
N SER A 302 9.04 -6.17 -3.05
CA SER A 302 9.27 -5.12 -4.06
C SER A 302 9.52 -5.77 -5.43
N THR A 303 8.81 -5.29 -6.45
CA THR A 303 8.93 -5.75 -7.85
C THR A 303 8.91 -4.55 -8.80
N ALA A 304 8.76 -4.76 -10.09
CA ALA A 304 8.52 -3.68 -11.06
C ALA A 304 7.13 -3.03 -10.90
N VAL A 305 6.18 -3.73 -10.27
CA VAL A 305 4.80 -3.28 -10.03
C VAL A 305 4.74 -2.25 -8.91
N ALA A 306 5.13 -2.70 -7.72
CA ALA A 306 5.06 -1.91 -6.50
C ALA A 306 6.06 -2.42 -5.45
N SER A 307 6.19 -1.66 -4.36
CA SER A 307 6.86 -2.10 -3.14
C SER A 307 5.90 -1.95 -1.97
N ALA A 308 5.66 -3.05 -1.24
CA ALA A 308 4.80 -3.11 -0.06
C ALA A 308 5.58 -3.58 1.15
N HIS A 309 5.29 -3.00 2.32
CA HIS A 309 5.93 -3.33 3.59
C HIS A 309 4.86 -3.61 4.67
N CYS A 310 5.17 -4.50 5.60
CA CYS A 310 4.23 -4.95 6.63
C CYS A 310 3.67 -3.83 7.52
N ASP A 311 4.36 -2.70 7.66
CA ASP A 311 3.91 -1.52 8.40
C ASP A 311 2.91 -0.64 7.62
N GLY A 312 2.43 -1.11 6.47
CA GLY A 312 1.49 -0.37 5.62
C GLY A 312 2.15 0.66 4.72
N LYS A 313 3.45 0.61 4.48
CA LYS A 313 4.09 1.44 3.46
C LYS A 313 3.94 0.80 2.09
N LEU A 314 3.52 1.61 1.12
CA LEU A 314 3.36 1.22 -0.28
C LEU A 314 4.03 2.24 -1.20
N LYS A 315 4.66 1.76 -2.27
CA LYS A 315 5.17 2.60 -3.36
C LYS A 315 4.77 1.98 -4.69
N LEU A 316 4.02 2.72 -5.49
CA LEU A 316 3.62 2.35 -6.84
C LEU A 316 4.69 2.80 -7.84
N PHE A 317 5.07 1.94 -8.80
CA PHE A 317 6.12 2.26 -9.76
C PHE A 317 5.59 2.54 -11.15
N ASN A 318 4.50 1.88 -11.55
CA ASN A 318 3.96 1.97 -12.90
C ASN A 318 2.42 2.06 -12.84
N SER A 319 1.85 2.96 -13.64
CA SER A 319 0.40 3.12 -13.75
C SER A 319 -0.30 1.90 -14.36
N LYS A 320 0.38 1.16 -15.26
CA LYS A 320 -0.17 -0.03 -15.92
C LYS A 320 -0.50 -1.19 -14.96
N HIS A 321 0.09 -1.17 -13.76
CA HIS A 321 -0.07 -2.26 -12.80
C HIS A 321 -0.81 -1.83 -11.52
N ILE A 322 -1.45 -0.68 -11.52
CA ILE A 322 -2.25 -0.21 -10.39
C ILE A 322 -3.44 -1.14 -10.14
N ASP A 323 -4.02 -1.68 -11.21
CA ASP A 323 -5.08 -2.69 -11.22
C ASP A 323 -4.68 -4.02 -10.57
N HIS A 324 -3.39 -4.34 -10.50
CA HIS A 324 -2.88 -5.51 -9.77
C HIS A 324 -2.64 -5.22 -8.27
N VAL A 325 -2.73 -3.97 -7.84
CA VAL A 325 -2.43 -3.57 -6.46
C VAL A 325 -3.69 -3.13 -5.72
N LEU A 326 -4.45 -2.19 -6.30
CA LEU A 326 -5.56 -1.56 -5.60
C LEU A 326 -6.75 -2.49 -5.32
N PRO A 327 -7.20 -3.35 -6.25
CA PRO A 327 -8.29 -4.28 -5.97
C PRO A 327 -7.97 -5.20 -4.79
N PHE A 328 -6.76 -5.73 -4.74
CA PHE A 328 -6.32 -6.59 -3.65
C PHE A 328 -6.33 -5.86 -2.29
N LEU A 329 -5.82 -4.62 -2.25
CA LEU A 329 -5.85 -3.82 -1.03
C LEU A 329 -7.28 -3.44 -0.62
N THR A 330 -8.15 -3.18 -1.60
CA THR A 330 -9.57 -2.89 -1.36
C THR A 330 -10.28 -4.10 -0.76
N GLU A 331 -10.05 -5.30 -1.29
CA GLU A 331 -10.58 -6.55 -0.73
C GLU A 331 -10.13 -6.74 0.73
N LEU A 332 -8.84 -6.53 1.02
CA LEU A 332 -8.32 -6.62 2.38
C LEU A 332 -8.97 -5.58 3.33
N ALA A 333 -9.25 -4.39 2.82
CA ALA A 333 -9.92 -3.35 3.60
C ALA A 333 -11.38 -3.71 3.90
N PHE A 334 -12.11 -4.28 2.94
CA PHE A 334 -13.48 -4.77 3.17
C PHE A 334 -13.52 -5.90 4.22
N HIS A 335 -12.55 -6.81 4.21
CA HIS A 335 -12.43 -7.83 5.24
C HIS A 335 -12.31 -7.18 6.63
N GLN A 336 -11.55 -6.10 6.79
CA GLN A 336 -11.45 -5.41 8.08
C GLN A 336 -12.78 -4.78 8.50
N ILE A 337 -13.57 -4.22 7.59
CA ILE A 337 -14.88 -3.64 7.89
C ILE A 337 -15.84 -4.72 8.41
N GLN A 338 -15.89 -5.87 7.76
CA GLN A 338 -16.81 -6.95 8.09
C GLN A 338 -16.47 -7.62 9.44
N TYR A 339 -15.20 -7.66 9.83
CA TYR A 339 -14.73 -8.35 11.04
C TYR A 339 -14.48 -7.43 12.24
N GLN A 340 -14.62 -6.10 12.11
CA GLN A 340 -14.66 -5.24 13.30
C GLN A 340 -15.93 -5.57 14.10
N PRO A 341 -15.81 -6.11 15.35
CA PRO A 341 -16.98 -6.32 16.17
C PRO A 341 -17.67 -4.98 16.35
N ARG A 342 -18.98 -4.94 16.10
CA ARG A 342 -19.83 -3.77 16.34
C ARG A 342 -19.68 -3.37 17.80
N LEU A 343 -18.81 -2.43 18.11
CA LEU A 343 -18.65 -1.82 19.44
C LEU A 343 -19.82 -0.87 19.79
N CYS A 344 -20.95 -0.98 19.08
CA CYS A 344 -22.15 -0.24 19.32
C CYS A 344 -23.29 -1.15 19.77
N ASN A 345 -23.15 -1.79 20.94
CA ASN A 345 -24.32 -2.27 21.68
C ASN A 345 -23.97 -2.42 23.17
N SER A 346 -23.85 -1.29 23.87
CA SER A 346 -24.09 -1.23 25.32
C SER A 346 -24.27 0.23 25.74
N MET A 347 -25.40 0.81 25.34
CA MET A 347 -26.07 1.88 26.04
C MET A 347 -27.57 1.59 25.94
N ASP A 348 -28.04 0.67 26.75
CA ASP A 348 -29.38 0.60 27.30
C ASP A 348 -29.30 0.84 28.81
#